data_f64fcda54d9193230afa910df6d56a4c
#
_entry.id   f64fcda54d9193230afa910df6d56a4c
#
_cell.length_a   1.000
_cell.length_b   1.000
_cell.length_c   1.000
_cell.angle_alpha   90.00
_cell.angle_beta   90.00
_cell.angle_gamma   90.00
#
_symmetry.space_group_name_H-M   'P 1'
#
loop_
_entity.id
_entity.type
_entity.pdbx_description
1 polymer ?
#
loop_
_entity_poly.entity_id
_entity_poly.type
_entity_poly.pdbx_seq_one_letter_code
_entity_poly.pdbx_strand_id
1 'polypeptide(L)'
;VKIGNDGMNFPVWFLSLKDLYGNLLKIKEDSAQVQVAALRDAFYKARRSDASEEIPLSYDIRELCSLLEAENALEIETGEYYKTGDKTGMPKTVKGELNGKLTSLIQLLQDKMRDSRYKFMFSPKGENYLTFFLEKVLGTGAGSVKVIDLSSVPNDMLPTVVAVTARLLYRGQLTQTKENVIPLTIVCDEAHNYIPAGGINLTASQRRLLDVFETIAKEGRKFGVSLLVVSQRPSELNRTILAQCANHIVLKLSNDIDKQMIQGILPEGSKGIMDSVNLFRPGDCL
;
A
#
# COMPACT_ATOMS: atom_id res chain seq x y z
N VAL A 1 -16.54 -8.08 -3.62
CA VAL A 1 -15.58 -8.59 -2.63
C VAL A 1 -15.40 -7.53 -1.55
N LYS A 2 -15.64 -7.86 -0.29
CA LYS A 2 -15.42 -6.95 0.85
C LYS A 2 -14.08 -7.29 1.49
N ILE A 3 -13.23 -6.27 1.73
CA ILE A 3 -11.96 -6.42 2.46
C ILE A 3 -12.10 -5.76 3.84
N GLY A 4 -11.60 -6.41 4.87
CA GLY A 4 -11.63 -5.89 6.24
C GLY A 4 -12.10 -6.95 7.25
N ASN A 5 -12.42 -6.51 8.47
CA ASN A 5 -12.79 -7.41 9.56
C ASN A 5 -14.05 -8.25 9.27
N ASP A 6 -14.98 -7.71 8.49
CA ASP A 6 -16.24 -8.38 8.11
C ASP A 6 -16.18 -9.00 6.71
N GLY A 7 -15.00 -9.19 6.17
CA GLY A 7 -14.79 -9.67 4.81
C GLY A 7 -13.52 -10.51 4.65
N MET A 8 -12.88 -10.37 3.50
CA MET A 8 -11.60 -11.00 3.23
C MET A 8 -10.49 -10.33 4.05
N ASN A 9 -9.59 -11.14 4.57
CA ASN A 9 -8.38 -10.64 5.20
C ASN A 9 -7.45 -9.99 4.16
N PHE A 10 -6.66 -9.04 4.64
CA PHE A 10 -5.57 -8.42 3.88
C PHE A 10 -4.27 -8.61 4.68
N PRO A 11 -3.62 -9.77 4.57
CA PRO A 11 -2.50 -10.11 5.43
C PRO A 11 -1.37 -9.08 5.38
N VAL A 12 -0.75 -8.84 6.53
CA VAL A 12 0.38 -7.90 6.67
C VAL A 12 1.53 -8.23 5.72
N TRP A 13 1.73 -9.50 5.37
CA TRP A 13 2.76 -9.93 4.45
C TRP A 13 2.50 -9.56 2.96
N PHE A 14 1.33 -8.97 2.62
CA PHE A 14 1.12 -8.28 1.35
C PHE A 14 1.87 -6.94 1.28
N LEU A 15 2.18 -6.36 2.43
CA LEU A 15 2.90 -5.10 2.54
C LEU A 15 4.39 -5.30 2.20
N SER A 16 4.96 -4.35 1.47
CA SER A 16 6.42 -4.23 1.39
C SER A 16 6.98 -3.76 2.75
N LEU A 17 8.29 -3.88 2.92
CA LEU A 17 8.95 -3.35 4.13
C LEU A 17 8.64 -1.87 4.33
N LYS A 18 8.67 -1.07 3.25
CA LYS A 18 8.32 0.37 3.31
C LYS A 18 6.88 0.62 3.71
N ASP A 19 5.93 -0.23 3.24
CA ASP A 19 4.53 -0.14 3.67
C ASP A 19 4.39 -0.49 5.16
N LEU A 20 5.16 -1.48 5.63
CA LEU A 20 5.16 -1.91 7.02
C LEU A 20 5.62 -0.78 7.96
N TYR A 21 6.85 -0.25 7.78
CA TYR A 21 7.34 0.79 8.69
C TYR A 21 6.69 2.16 8.44
N GLY A 22 6.54 2.56 7.16
CA GLY A 22 6.09 3.91 6.82
C GLY A 22 4.59 4.11 6.95
N ASN A 23 3.79 3.09 6.55
CA ASN A 23 2.34 3.22 6.50
C ASN A 23 1.64 2.62 7.72
N LEU A 24 1.99 1.38 8.11
CA LEU A 24 1.36 0.71 9.25
C LEU A 24 1.91 1.24 10.58
N LEU A 25 3.22 1.30 10.74
CA LEU A 25 3.88 1.72 11.99
C LEU A 25 4.11 3.23 12.08
N LYS A 26 3.94 3.99 10.99
CA LYS A 26 4.14 5.45 10.92
C LYS A 26 5.55 5.90 11.32
N ILE A 27 6.55 5.06 11.04
CA ILE A 27 7.97 5.34 11.33
C ILE A 27 8.58 6.06 10.12
N LYS A 28 9.31 7.16 10.38
CA LYS A 28 10.09 7.87 9.36
C LYS A 28 11.53 7.35 9.39
N GLU A 29 12.00 6.85 8.24
CA GLU A 29 13.34 6.25 8.11
C GLU A 29 14.46 7.20 8.56
N ASP A 30 14.37 8.48 8.19
CA ASP A 30 15.39 9.49 8.52
C ASP A 30 15.57 9.69 10.03
N SER A 31 14.51 9.52 10.82
CA SER A 31 14.54 9.74 12.27
C SER A 31 14.71 8.46 13.09
N ALA A 32 14.63 7.28 12.46
CA ALA A 32 14.63 5.99 13.14
C ALA A 32 15.47 4.93 12.39
N GLN A 33 16.65 5.33 11.89
CA GLN A 33 17.50 4.48 11.05
C GLN A 33 17.85 3.14 11.69
N VAL A 34 18.17 3.13 12.98
CA VAL A 34 18.52 1.90 13.73
C VAL A 34 17.32 0.95 13.80
N GLN A 35 16.13 1.47 14.11
CA GLN A 35 14.90 0.66 14.20
C GLN A 35 14.49 0.11 12.83
N VAL A 36 14.62 0.92 11.78
CA VAL A 36 14.29 0.49 10.40
C VAL A 36 15.31 -0.55 9.91
N ALA A 37 16.59 -0.42 10.22
CA ALA A 37 17.60 -1.41 9.89
C ALA A 37 17.30 -2.75 10.58
N ALA A 38 17.06 -2.73 11.90
CA ALA A 38 16.69 -3.93 12.65
C ALA A 38 15.37 -4.58 12.14
N LEU A 39 14.38 -3.75 11.82
CA LEU A 39 13.13 -4.25 11.23
C LEU A 39 13.37 -4.90 9.86
N ARG A 40 14.26 -4.34 9.04
CA ARG A 40 14.64 -4.91 7.74
C ARG A 40 15.26 -6.29 7.90
N ASP A 41 16.20 -6.44 8.81
CA ASP A 41 16.85 -7.71 9.07
C ASP A 41 15.85 -8.76 9.58
N ALA A 42 15.00 -8.39 10.53
CA ALA A 42 13.94 -9.25 11.04
C ALA A 42 12.93 -9.62 9.94
N PHE A 43 12.59 -8.69 9.04
CA PHE A 43 11.68 -8.90 7.91
C PHE A 43 12.21 -9.96 6.93
N TYR A 44 13.48 -9.87 6.53
CA TYR A 44 14.08 -10.86 5.62
C TYR A 44 14.27 -12.22 6.30
N LYS A 45 14.65 -12.25 7.59
CA LYS A 45 14.75 -13.49 8.38
C LYS A 45 13.39 -14.18 8.49
N ALA A 46 12.31 -13.45 8.82
CA ALA A 46 10.96 -14.02 8.94
C ALA A 46 10.41 -14.52 7.60
N ARG A 47 10.72 -13.84 6.49
CA ARG A 47 10.36 -14.27 5.13
C ARG A 47 11.18 -15.47 4.64
N ARG A 48 12.32 -15.75 5.26
CA ARG A 48 13.28 -16.80 4.84
C ARG A 48 13.69 -16.65 3.37
N SER A 49 13.79 -15.42 2.87
CA SER A 49 14.05 -15.13 1.46
C SER A 49 14.62 -13.74 1.29
N ASP A 50 15.63 -13.61 0.45
CA ASP A 50 16.23 -12.34 0.02
C ASP A 50 15.54 -11.74 -1.22
N ALA A 51 14.42 -12.33 -1.65
CA ALA A 51 13.66 -11.80 -2.77
C ALA A 51 13.19 -10.37 -2.50
N SER A 52 13.00 -9.59 -3.57
CA SER A 52 12.54 -8.20 -3.49
C SER A 52 11.38 -8.04 -2.49
N GLU A 53 11.45 -7.01 -1.65
CA GLU A 53 10.41 -6.67 -0.67
C GLU A 53 9.03 -6.41 -1.30
N GLU A 54 9.00 -6.11 -2.59
CA GLU A 54 7.80 -5.88 -3.36
C GLU A 54 7.05 -7.17 -3.74
N ILE A 55 7.71 -8.34 -3.62
CA ILE A 55 7.09 -9.65 -3.86
C ILE A 55 6.45 -10.10 -2.55
N PRO A 56 5.12 -10.31 -2.50
CA PRO A 56 4.47 -10.77 -1.28
C PRO A 56 4.83 -12.24 -1.00
N LEU A 57 5.60 -12.46 0.03
CA LEU A 57 5.94 -13.78 0.55
C LEU A 57 5.35 -13.92 1.96
N SER A 58 4.69 -15.03 2.20
CA SER A 58 4.05 -15.29 3.50
C SER A 58 5.08 -15.38 4.62
N TYR A 59 4.85 -14.65 5.70
CA TYR A 59 5.59 -14.75 6.95
C TYR A 59 4.67 -14.53 8.15
N ASP A 60 5.07 -15.02 9.32
CA ASP A 60 4.36 -14.71 10.55
C ASP A 60 4.93 -13.44 11.19
N ILE A 61 4.09 -12.44 11.36
CA ILE A 61 4.44 -11.17 12.02
C ILE A 61 4.85 -11.38 13.48
N ARG A 62 4.37 -12.45 14.13
CA ARG A 62 4.76 -12.82 15.50
C ARG A 62 6.21 -13.31 15.53
N GLU A 63 6.62 -14.11 14.54
CA GLU A 63 8.02 -14.51 14.36
C GLU A 63 8.91 -13.28 14.16
N LEU A 64 8.49 -12.33 13.31
CA LEU A 64 9.20 -11.07 13.14
C LEU A 64 9.32 -10.29 14.45
N CYS A 65 8.25 -10.19 15.22
CA CYS A 65 8.26 -9.51 16.53
C CYS A 65 9.23 -10.21 17.50
N SER A 66 9.21 -11.54 17.56
CA SER A 66 10.11 -12.32 18.42
C SER A 66 11.60 -12.16 18.04
N LEU A 67 11.90 -12.02 16.75
CA LEU A 67 13.27 -11.72 16.29
C LEU A 67 13.73 -10.34 16.80
N LEU A 68 12.85 -9.32 16.74
CA LEU A 68 13.17 -7.99 17.29
C LEU A 68 13.33 -8.03 18.81
N GLU A 69 12.50 -8.79 19.53
CA GLU A 69 12.59 -8.96 20.98
C GLU A 69 13.92 -9.61 21.37
N ALA A 70 14.32 -10.66 20.64
CA ALA A 70 15.59 -11.33 20.88
C ALA A 70 16.80 -10.38 20.70
N GLU A 71 16.82 -9.60 19.63
CA GLU A 71 17.89 -8.60 19.40
C GLU A 71 17.85 -7.48 20.45
N ASN A 72 16.67 -7.05 20.90
CA ASN A 72 16.50 -6.02 21.92
C ASN A 72 16.92 -6.49 23.31
N ALA A 73 16.90 -7.78 23.57
CA ALA A 73 17.29 -8.40 24.85
C ALA A 73 18.68 -9.03 24.81
N LEU A 74 19.38 -8.97 23.65
CA LEU A 74 20.64 -9.67 23.44
C LEU A 74 21.71 -9.23 24.45
N GLU A 75 22.27 -10.20 25.15
CA GLU A 75 23.49 -10.07 25.97
C GLU A 75 24.55 -11.04 25.44
N ILE A 76 25.77 -10.57 25.32
CA ILE A 76 26.91 -11.31 24.75
C ILE A 76 27.83 -11.69 25.89
N GLU A 77 28.16 -12.98 26.04
CA GLU A 77 29.14 -13.45 27.01
C GLU A 77 30.52 -12.99 26.62
N THR A 78 31.25 -12.39 27.60
CA THR A 78 32.61 -11.91 27.39
C THR A 78 33.69 -12.97 27.49
N GLY A 79 33.35 -14.19 27.88
CA GLY A 79 34.29 -15.24 28.22
C GLY A 79 34.94 -15.10 29.60
N GLU A 80 34.62 -14.03 30.32
CA GLU A 80 35.03 -13.85 31.71
C GLU A 80 33.95 -14.27 32.68
N TYR A 81 34.38 -14.61 33.90
CA TYR A 81 33.46 -15.00 34.98
C TYR A 81 33.59 -14.07 36.18
N TYR A 82 32.51 -13.88 36.93
CA TYR A 82 32.55 -13.12 38.18
C TYR A 82 33.36 -13.90 39.18
N LYS A 83 34.39 -13.25 39.78
CA LYS A 83 35.33 -13.86 40.74
C LYS A 83 34.90 -13.68 42.18
N THR A 84 33.97 -12.75 42.46
CA THR A 84 33.53 -12.41 43.83
C THR A 84 32.06 -11.96 43.82
N GLY A 85 31.38 -12.05 44.98
CA GLY A 85 29.99 -11.64 45.18
C GLY A 85 28.96 -12.73 44.85
N ASP A 86 27.70 -12.36 44.89
CA ASP A 86 26.53 -13.26 44.69
C ASP A 86 26.50 -13.91 43.31
N LYS A 87 27.20 -13.36 42.35
CA LYS A 87 27.29 -13.86 40.95
C LYS A 87 28.58 -14.68 40.70
N THR A 88 29.32 -15.05 41.71
CA THR A 88 30.59 -15.80 41.54
C THR A 88 30.36 -17.05 40.68
N GLY A 89 31.15 -17.24 39.63
CA GLY A 89 31.07 -18.35 38.71
C GLY A 89 30.04 -18.20 37.58
N MET A 90 29.27 -17.10 37.56
CA MET A 90 28.43 -16.77 36.41
C MET A 90 29.25 -16.06 35.30
N PRO A 91 28.94 -16.31 34.02
CA PRO A 91 29.59 -15.58 32.94
C PRO A 91 29.27 -14.08 33.02
N LYS A 92 30.25 -13.25 32.72
CA LYS A 92 30.00 -11.83 32.53
C LYS A 92 29.41 -11.59 31.14
N THR A 93 28.35 -10.80 31.09
CA THR A 93 27.71 -10.40 29.84
C THR A 93 27.91 -8.91 29.58
N VAL A 94 27.89 -8.54 28.31
CA VAL A 94 27.80 -7.16 27.86
C VAL A 94 26.53 -7.04 27.00
N LYS A 95 25.91 -5.88 27.05
CA LYS A 95 24.70 -5.63 26.24
C LYS A 95 25.07 -5.62 24.77
N GLY A 96 24.30 -6.32 23.97
CA GLY A 96 24.37 -6.26 22.52
C GLY A 96 24.13 -4.85 21.99
N GLU A 97 24.54 -4.59 20.76
CA GLU A 97 24.48 -3.25 20.16
C GLU A 97 23.05 -2.68 20.14
N LEU A 98 22.03 -3.51 19.91
CA LEU A 98 20.62 -3.14 19.82
C LEU A 98 19.86 -3.26 21.15
N ASN A 99 20.53 -3.73 22.22
CA ASN A 99 19.88 -3.93 23.52
C ASN A 99 19.19 -2.66 24.02
N GLY A 100 17.88 -2.75 24.25
CA GLY A 100 17.03 -1.65 24.73
C GLY A 100 16.65 -0.60 23.65
N LYS A 101 17.27 -0.61 22.46
CA LYS A 101 17.03 0.39 21.41
C LYS A 101 15.77 0.13 20.57
N LEU A 102 15.23 -1.08 20.61
CA LEU A 102 14.07 -1.50 19.81
C LEU A 102 12.76 -1.51 20.60
N THR A 103 12.78 -1.18 21.89
CA THR A 103 11.61 -1.28 22.78
C THR A 103 10.39 -0.52 22.24
N SER A 104 10.56 0.71 21.77
CA SER A 104 9.46 1.52 21.22
C SER A 104 8.90 0.94 19.92
N LEU A 105 9.74 0.39 19.04
CA LEU A 105 9.32 -0.28 17.81
C LEU A 105 8.49 -1.53 18.14
N ILE A 106 8.98 -2.35 19.07
CA ILE A 106 8.31 -3.59 19.50
C ILE A 106 6.93 -3.27 20.10
N GLN A 107 6.86 -2.30 21.01
CA GLN A 107 5.60 -1.86 21.59
C GLN A 107 4.61 -1.39 20.51
N LEU A 108 5.06 -0.55 19.59
CA LEU A 108 4.22 -0.04 18.49
C LEU A 108 3.67 -1.18 17.62
N LEU A 109 4.49 -2.19 17.31
CA LEU A 109 4.07 -3.36 16.56
C LEU A 109 3.06 -4.19 17.35
N GLN A 110 3.32 -4.46 18.63
CA GLN A 110 2.42 -5.20 19.51
C GLN A 110 1.07 -4.48 19.70
N ASP A 111 1.07 -3.15 19.84
CA ASP A 111 -0.14 -2.36 19.96
C ASP A 111 -0.99 -2.45 18.69
N LYS A 112 -0.36 -2.39 17.51
CA LYS A 112 -1.06 -2.60 16.23
C LYS A 112 -1.65 -4.01 16.13
N MET A 113 -0.93 -5.03 16.57
CA MET A 113 -1.42 -6.43 16.55
C MET A 113 -2.59 -6.66 17.53
N ARG A 114 -2.67 -5.92 18.62
CA ARG A 114 -3.75 -5.98 19.62
C ARG A 114 -4.99 -5.17 19.22
N ASP A 115 -4.83 -4.17 18.38
CA ASP A 115 -5.92 -3.29 17.95
C ASP A 115 -6.89 -4.05 17.02
N SER A 116 -8.12 -4.22 17.48
CA SER A 116 -9.17 -4.96 16.78
C SER A 116 -9.47 -4.42 15.38
N ARG A 117 -9.22 -3.14 15.12
CA ARG A 117 -9.43 -2.51 13.81
C ARG A 117 -8.54 -3.13 12.71
N TYR A 118 -7.35 -3.65 13.10
CA TYR A 118 -6.39 -4.24 12.15
C TYR A 118 -6.37 -5.78 12.18
N LYS A 119 -7.32 -6.43 12.88
CA LYS A 119 -7.37 -7.89 12.99
C LYS A 119 -7.32 -8.59 11.64
N PHE A 120 -7.96 -8.03 10.62
CA PHE A 120 -7.96 -8.57 9.25
C PHE A 120 -6.57 -8.62 8.60
N MET A 121 -5.59 -7.85 9.11
CA MET A 121 -4.21 -7.85 8.62
C MET A 121 -3.33 -8.87 9.35
N PHE A 122 -3.59 -9.11 10.63
CA PHE A 122 -2.76 -9.95 11.49
C PHE A 122 -3.25 -11.40 11.62
N SER A 123 -4.32 -11.75 10.92
CA SER A 123 -4.78 -13.15 10.85
C SER A 123 -3.82 -13.96 9.98
N PRO A 124 -3.22 -15.05 10.52
CA PRO A 124 -2.30 -15.89 9.74
C PRO A 124 -3.04 -16.52 8.56
N LYS A 125 -2.43 -16.46 7.38
CA LYS A 125 -2.92 -17.07 6.14
C LYS A 125 -1.74 -17.74 5.45
N GLY A 126 -1.96 -18.98 4.99
CA GLY A 126 -0.94 -19.77 4.32
C GLY A 126 -0.54 -19.21 2.93
N GLU A 127 0.49 -19.78 2.35
CA GLU A 127 1.07 -19.36 1.05
C GLU A 127 0.06 -19.29 -0.09
N ASN A 128 -0.91 -20.20 -0.13
CA ASN A 128 -1.95 -20.22 -1.17
C ASN A 128 -2.96 -19.07 -1.05
N TYR A 129 -2.90 -18.26 0.01
CA TYR A 129 -3.85 -17.20 0.20
C TYR A 129 -3.70 -16.05 -0.82
N LEU A 130 -2.49 -15.78 -1.32
CA LEU A 130 -2.29 -14.79 -2.37
C LEU A 130 -3.04 -15.19 -3.65
N THR A 131 -2.90 -16.44 -4.08
CA THR A 131 -3.63 -16.98 -5.25
C THR A 131 -5.13 -16.88 -5.03
N PHE A 132 -5.63 -17.34 -3.88
CA PHE A 132 -7.03 -17.21 -3.53
C PHE A 132 -7.51 -15.74 -3.55
N PHE A 133 -6.73 -14.82 -2.98
CA PHE A 133 -7.06 -13.39 -2.97
C PHE A 133 -7.16 -12.83 -4.39
N LEU A 134 -6.16 -13.10 -5.23
CA LEU A 134 -6.13 -12.66 -6.61
C LEU A 134 -7.29 -13.25 -7.43
N GLU A 135 -7.61 -14.52 -7.29
CA GLU A 135 -8.76 -15.15 -7.93
C GLU A 135 -10.08 -14.49 -7.53
N LYS A 136 -10.24 -14.13 -6.26
CA LYS A 136 -11.45 -13.43 -5.78
C LYS A 136 -11.55 -12.01 -6.30
N VAL A 137 -10.44 -11.30 -6.40
CA VAL A 137 -10.37 -9.90 -6.84
C VAL A 137 -10.43 -9.78 -8.37
N LEU A 138 -9.70 -10.62 -9.11
CA LEU A 138 -9.71 -10.63 -10.57
C LEU A 138 -10.97 -11.31 -11.14
N GLY A 139 -11.44 -12.33 -10.47
CA GLY A 139 -12.64 -13.07 -10.86
C GLY A 139 -12.48 -13.86 -12.15
N THR A 140 -12.08 -15.12 -12.02
CA THR A 140 -12.01 -16.09 -13.15
C THR A 140 -13.35 -16.75 -13.46
N GLY A 141 -14.49 -16.12 -13.22
CA GLY A 141 -15.81 -16.70 -13.40
C GLY A 141 -16.77 -15.82 -14.21
N ALA A 142 -18.02 -16.25 -14.35
CA ALA A 142 -19.10 -15.58 -15.09
C ALA A 142 -19.45 -14.19 -14.50
N GLY A 143 -18.64 -13.21 -14.76
CA GLY A 143 -18.88 -11.83 -14.34
C GLY A 143 -17.62 -11.02 -14.61
N SER A 144 -17.72 -10.14 -15.59
CA SER A 144 -16.61 -9.30 -16.01
C SER A 144 -16.32 -8.15 -15.05
N VAL A 145 -17.18 -7.89 -14.06
CA VAL A 145 -17.03 -6.78 -13.10
C VAL A 145 -16.93 -7.32 -11.67
N LYS A 146 -15.89 -6.89 -10.96
CA LYS A 146 -15.71 -7.15 -9.52
C LYS A 146 -15.67 -5.83 -8.75
N VAL A 147 -16.56 -5.70 -7.80
CA VAL A 147 -16.58 -4.56 -6.87
C VAL A 147 -15.78 -4.93 -5.63
N ILE A 148 -14.78 -4.11 -5.29
CA ILE A 148 -14.00 -4.23 -4.06
C ILE A 148 -14.55 -3.21 -3.06
N ASP A 149 -15.25 -3.70 -2.04
CA ASP A 149 -15.77 -2.89 -0.94
C ASP A 149 -14.72 -2.76 0.15
N LEU A 150 -14.29 -1.52 0.41
CA LEU A 150 -13.27 -1.16 1.39
C LEU A 150 -13.85 -0.44 2.62
N SER A 151 -15.16 -0.43 2.79
CA SER A 151 -15.85 0.30 3.86
C SER A 151 -15.46 -0.16 5.27
N SER A 152 -14.97 -1.39 5.44
CA SER A 152 -14.49 -1.94 6.71
C SER A 152 -12.98 -1.75 6.95
N VAL A 153 -12.27 -1.11 6.01
CA VAL A 153 -10.84 -0.82 6.17
C VAL A 153 -10.68 0.50 6.94
N PRO A 154 -9.84 0.54 8.00
CA PRO A 154 -9.55 1.79 8.70
C PRO A 154 -9.01 2.88 7.75
N ASN A 155 -9.49 4.12 7.92
CA ASN A 155 -9.14 5.24 7.02
C ASN A 155 -7.63 5.49 6.89
N ASP A 156 -6.86 5.24 7.96
CA ASP A 156 -5.41 5.40 7.94
C ASP A 156 -4.68 4.31 7.13
N MET A 157 -5.33 3.17 6.90
CA MET A 157 -4.82 2.06 6.08
C MET A 157 -5.43 2.00 4.68
N LEU A 158 -6.53 2.70 4.44
CA LEU A 158 -7.22 2.68 3.15
C LEU A 158 -6.30 2.99 1.96
N PRO A 159 -5.47 4.07 1.98
CA PRO A 159 -4.53 4.33 0.88
C PRO A 159 -3.53 3.18 0.67
N THR A 160 -3.07 2.55 1.75
CA THR A 160 -2.12 1.44 1.67
C THR A 160 -2.76 0.18 1.07
N VAL A 161 -3.96 -0.18 1.52
CA VAL A 161 -4.69 -1.35 0.99
C VAL A 161 -4.99 -1.15 -0.50
N VAL A 162 -5.42 0.04 -0.91
CA VAL A 162 -5.66 0.37 -2.32
C VAL A 162 -4.36 0.29 -3.14
N ALA A 163 -3.28 0.91 -2.67
CA ALA A 163 -1.98 0.90 -3.36
C ALA A 163 -1.45 -0.53 -3.55
N VAL A 164 -1.48 -1.33 -2.48
CA VAL A 164 -1.00 -2.71 -2.53
C VAL A 164 -1.88 -3.57 -3.43
N THR A 165 -3.21 -3.42 -3.36
CA THR A 165 -4.14 -4.14 -4.25
C THR A 165 -3.86 -3.80 -5.71
N ALA A 166 -3.79 -2.51 -6.06
CA ALA A 166 -3.48 -2.07 -7.43
C ALA A 166 -2.11 -2.58 -7.90
N ARG A 167 -1.10 -2.56 -7.02
CA ARG A 167 0.24 -3.11 -7.30
C ARG A 167 0.22 -4.61 -7.56
N LEU A 168 -0.52 -5.39 -6.76
CA LEU A 168 -0.66 -6.83 -6.93
C LEU A 168 -1.35 -7.17 -8.27
N LEU A 169 -2.41 -6.44 -8.61
CA LEU A 169 -3.12 -6.60 -9.88
C LEU A 169 -2.21 -6.28 -11.07
N TYR A 170 -1.50 -5.15 -11.01
CA TYR A 170 -0.57 -4.75 -12.06
C TYR A 170 0.58 -5.75 -12.23
N ARG A 171 1.20 -6.19 -11.13
CA ARG A 171 2.28 -7.20 -11.17
C ARG A 171 1.79 -8.55 -11.67
N GLY A 172 0.58 -8.96 -11.30
CA GLY A 172 -0.03 -10.17 -11.84
C GLY A 172 -0.11 -10.14 -13.36
N GLN A 173 -0.41 -8.98 -13.95
CA GLN A 173 -0.42 -8.81 -15.41
C GLN A 173 0.98 -8.83 -16.04
N LEU A 174 2.00 -8.28 -15.34
CA LEU A 174 3.39 -8.30 -15.83
C LEU A 174 3.93 -9.73 -16.01
N THR A 175 3.43 -10.70 -15.24
CA THR A 175 3.87 -12.10 -15.31
C THR A 175 3.13 -12.92 -16.36
N GLN A 176 2.07 -12.38 -16.98
CA GLN A 176 1.33 -13.06 -18.03
C GLN A 176 2.12 -13.04 -19.37
N THR A 177 2.01 -14.12 -20.11
CA THR A 177 2.50 -14.13 -21.49
C THR A 177 1.56 -13.30 -22.38
N LYS A 178 2.08 -12.68 -23.44
CA LYS A 178 1.29 -11.81 -24.33
C LYS A 178 0.05 -12.51 -24.91
N GLU A 179 0.09 -13.82 -25.05
CA GLU A 179 -1.00 -14.63 -25.58
C GLU A 179 -2.14 -14.87 -24.59
N ASN A 180 -1.85 -14.75 -23.27
CA ASN A 180 -2.77 -15.05 -22.18
C ASN A 180 -3.21 -13.81 -21.38
N VAL A 181 -2.80 -12.61 -21.81
CA VAL A 181 -3.19 -11.37 -21.12
C VAL A 181 -4.70 -11.17 -21.24
N ILE A 182 -5.38 -11.21 -20.10
CA ILE A 182 -6.79 -10.80 -19.99
C ILE A 182 -6.78 -9.31 -19.66
N PRO A 183 -7.33 -8.44 -20.55
CA PRO A 183 -7.37 -7.01 -20.27
C PRO A 183 -8.09 -6.71 -18.94
N LEU A 184 -7.47 -5.88 -18.12
CA LEU A 184 -7.97 -5.45 -16.82
C LEU A 184 -8.16 -3.95 -16.81
N THR A 185 -9.35 -3.48 -16.42
CA THR A 185 -9.61 -2.06 -16.14
C THR A 185 -9.83 -1.88 -14.65
N ILE A 186 -8.98 -1.05 -14.03
CA ILE A 186 -9.15 -0.63 -12.63
C ILE A 186 -10.02 0.62 -12.64
N VAL A 187 -11.22 0.52 -12.07
CA VAL A 187 -12.16 1.65 -11.93
C VAL A 187 -11.99 2.24 -10.55
N CYS A 188 -11.62 3.53 -10.48
CA CYS A 188 -11.55 4.30 -9.26
C CYS A 188 -12.76 5.25 -9.22
N ASP A 189 -13.83 4.81 -8.57
CA ASP A 189 -14.98 5.67 -8.29
C ASP A 189 -14.66 6.59 -7.12
N GLU A 190 -15.14 7.84 -7.16
CA GLU A 190 -14.75 8.92 -6.24
C GLU A 190 -13.23 9.01 -6.07
N ALA A 191 -12.54 9.04 -7.20
CA ALA A 191 -11.09 8.89 -7.30
C ALA A 191 -10.28 9.91 -6.48
N HIS A 192 -10.86 11.05 -6.11
CA HIS A 192 -10.22 12.04 -5.23
C HIS A 192 -9.82 11.45 -3.86
N ASN A 193 -10.48 10.36 -3.41
CA ASN A 193 -10.10 9.65 -2.19
C ASN A 193 -8.82 8.80 -2.36
N TYR A 194 -8.48 8.42 -3.59
CA TYR A 194 -7.38 7.49 -3.89
C TYR A 194 -6.26 8.14 -4.71
N ILE A 195 -6.61 9.12 -5.53
CA ILE A 195 -5.70 9.80 -6.45
C ILE A 195 -5.69 11.31 -6.14
N PRO A 196 -5.39 11.71 -4.89
CA PRO A 196 -5.46 13.11 -4.50
C PRO A 196 -4.47 13.98 -5.28
N ALA A 197 -4.79 15.27 -5.43
CA ALA A 197 -3.88 16.25 -5.98
C ALA A 197 -2.53 16.18 -5.26
N GLY A 198 -1.44 16.20 -6.02
CA GLY A 198 -0.08 16.20 -5.48
C GLY A 198 0.18 17.45 -4.65
N GLY A 199 1.02 17.34 -3.62
CA GLY A 199 1.39 18.49 -2.79
C GLY A 199 2.32 18.13 -1.63
N ILE A 200 2.77 19.15 -0.90
CA ILE A 200 3.72 19.03 0.21
C ILE A 200 3.12 18.25 1.39
N ASN A 201 1.81 18.25 1.53
CA ASN A 201 1.10 17.69 2.69
C ASN A 201 0.69 16.21 2.54
N LEU A 202 1.12 15.53 1.47
CA LEU A 202 0.80 14.11 1.30
C LEU A 202 1.52 13.25 2.34
N THR A 203 0.77 12.32 2.93
CA THR A 203 1.36 11.27 3.78
C THR A 203 2.22 10.31 2.95
N ALA A 204 3.09 9.55 3.58
CA ALA A 204 3.90 8.54 2.90
C ALA A 204 3.04 7.51 2.15
N SER A 205 1.91 7.08 2.76
CA SER A 205 0.96 6.16 2.13
C SER A 205 0.28 6.75 0.90
N GLN A 206 -0.09 8.03 0.93
CA GLN A 206 -0.68 8.70 -0.22
C GLN A 206 0.32 8.87 -1.37
N ARG A 207 1.58 9.20 -1.07
CA ARG A 207 2.64 9.27 -2.11
C ARG A 207 2.83 7.92 -2.79
N ARG A 208 2.95 6.84 -2.01
CA ARG A 208 3.10 5.49 -2.59
C ARG A 208 1.89 5.06 -3.40
N LEU A 209 0.69 5.45 -2.98
CA LEU A 209 -0.53 5.22 -3.75
C LEU A 209 -0.46 5.91 -5.10
N LEU A 210 -0.06 7.20 -5.12
CA LEU A 210 0.13 7.95 -6.36
C LEU A 210 1.19 7.31 -7.26
N ASP A 211 2.34 6.90 -6.72
CA ASP A 211 3.41 6.24 -7.49
C ASP A 211 2.90 5.01 -8.23
N VAL A 212 2.07 4.18 -7.57
CA VAL A 212 1.46 2.99 -8.19
C VAL A 212 0.52 3.40 -9.32
N PHE A 213 -0.40 4.34 -9.08
CA PHE A 213 -1.36 4.77 -10.10
C PHE A 213 -0.70 5.52 -11.24
N GLU A 214 0.34 6.32 -10.99
CA GLU A 214 1.14 6.95 -12.05
C GLU A 214 1.84 5.91 -12.93
N THR A 215 2.40 4.86 -12.34
CA THR A 215 3.00 3.75 -13.07
C THR A 215 1.96 3.06 -13.95
N ILE A 216 0.79 2.74 -13.41
CA ILE A 216 -0.30 2.12 -14.17
C ILE A 216 -0.76 3.04 -15.31
N ALA A 217 -0.95 4.33 -15.05
CA ALA A 217 -1.38 5.30 -16.06
C ALA A 217 -0.36 5.44 -17.22
N LYS A 218 0.94 5.43 -16.90
CA LYS A 218 2.02 5.58 -17.89
C LYS A 218 2.31 4.30 -18.68
N GLU A 219 2.26 3.15 -18.03
CA GLU A 219 2.80 1.89 -18.58
C GLU A 219 1.77 0.77 -18.69
N GLY A 220 0.64 0.86 -17.98
CA GLY A 220 -0.32 -0.22 -17.85
C GLY A 220 -0.82 -0.77 -19.19
N ARG A 221 -1.00 0.12 -20.19
CA ARG A 221 -1.45 -0.27 -21.54
C ARG A 221 -0.58 -1.36 -22.16
N LYS A 222 0.74 -1.35 -21.93
CA LYS A 222 1.68 -2.33 -22.48
C LYS A 222 1.41 -3.75 -21.95
N PHE A 223 0.78 -3.83 -20.78
CA PHE A 223 0.51 -5.07 -20.04
C PHE A 223 -0.98 -5.38 -19.93
N GLY A 224 -1.82 -4.71 -20.73
CA GLY A 224 -3.26 -4.92 -20.72
C GLY A 224 -3.96 -4.36 -19.50
N VAL A 225 -3.35 -3.42 -18.75
CA VAL A 225 -3.98 -2.73 -17.61
C VAL A 225 -4.35 -1.32 -18.01
N SER A 226 -5.63 -0.97 -17.81
CA SER A 226 -6.13 0.39 -17.98
C SER A 226 -6.70 0.94 -16.67
N LEU A 227 -6.74 2.27 -16.58
CA LEU A 227 -7.27 3.01 -15.44
C LEU A 227 -8.46 3.83 -15.89
N LEU A 228 -9.58 3.68 -15.20
CA LEU A 228 -10.76 4.54 -15.34
C LEU A 228 -10.92 5.36 -14.06
N VAL A 229 -10.70 6.67 -14.18
CA VAL A 229 -10.79 7.61 -13.06
C VAL A 229 -12.14 8.32 -13.14
N VAL A 230 -12.98 8.14 -12.13
CA VAL A 230 -14.30 8.76 -12.01
C VAL A 230 -14.29 9.69 -10.79
N SER A 231 -14.63 10.96 -10.99
CA SER A 231 -14.66 11.94 -9.89
C SER A 231 -15.60 13.09 -10.21
N GLN A 232 -16.24 13.59 -9.16
CA GLN A 232 -17.02 14.84 -9.21
C GLN A 232 -16.15 16.07 -8.95
N ARG A 233 -14.87 15.88 -8.57
CA ARG A 233 -13.93 16.94 -8.16
C ARG A 233 -12.60 16.82 -8.89
N PRO A 234 -12.55 17.11 -10.19
CA PRO A 234 -11.32 16.97 -10.96
C PRO A 234 -10.16 17.83 -10.44
N SER A 235 -10.42 18.97 -9.82
CA SER A 235 -9.38 19.82 -9.23
C SER A 235 -8.68 19.19 -8.01
N GLU A 236 -9.32 18.22 -7.35
CA GLU A 236 -8.73 17.48 -6.22
C GLU A 236 -7.92 16.25 -6.69
N LEU A 237 -7.84 15.98 -8.01
CA LEU A 237 -7.12 14.83 -8.57
C LEU A 237 -5.69 15.17 -8.97
N ASN A 238 -4.83 14.14 -8.96
CA ASN A 238 -3.45 14.24 -9.43
C ASN A 238 -3.39 14.57 -10.92
N ARG A 239 -2.82 15.74 -11.23
CA ARG A 239 -2.74 16.25 -12.61
C ARG A 239 -1.90 15.36 -13.53
N THR A 240 -0.84 14.73 -12.99
CA THR A 240 0.03 13.84 -13.77
C THR A 240 -0.75 12.64 -14.27
N ILE A 241 -1.56 12.02 -13.42
CA ILE A 241 -2.40 10.86 -13.78
C ILE A 241 -3.46 11.26 -14.79
N LEU A 242 -4.17 12.38 -14.56
CA LEU A 242 -5.17 12.86 -15.51
C LEU A 242 -4.58 13.17 -16.89
N ALA A 243 -3.39 13.75 -16.96
CA ALA A 243 -2.70 14.04 -18.21
C ALA A 243 -2.24 12.79 -18.99
N GLN A 244 -2.18 11.63 -18.34
CA GLN A 244 -1.90 10.33 -18.99
C GLN A 244 -3.18 9.64 -19.51
N CYS A 245 -4.36 10.10 -19.12
CA CYS A 245 -5.62 9.57 -19.65
C CYS A 245 -5.77 9.99 -21.11
N ALA A 246 -5.94 9.01 -21.99
CA ALA A 246 -6.07 9.25 -23.43
C ALA A 246 -7.46 9.78 -23.82
N ASN A 247 -8.48 9.49 -23.00
CA ASN A 247 -9.86 9.87 -23.26
C ASN A 247 -10.43 10.57 -22.02
N HIS A 248 -11.24 11.59 -22.25
CA HIS A 248 -11.93 12.33 -21.21
C HIS A 248 -13.42 12.37 -21.55
N ILE A 249 -14.26 12.09 -20.58
CA ILE A 249 -15.71 12.27 -20.65
C ILE A 249 -16.06 13.30 -19.59
N VAL A 250 -16.46 14.48 -20.03
CA VAL A 250 -16.74 15.61 -19.14
C VAL A 250 -18.25 15.84 -19.11
N LEU A 251 -18.83 15.63 -17.95
CA LEU A 251 -20.22 15.95 -17.65
C LEU A 251 -20.34 17.41 -17.19
N LYS A 252 -21.51 17.85 -16.80
CA LYS A 252 -21.75 19.19 -16.29
C LYS A 252 -20.80 19.53 -15.14
N LEU A 253 -20.07 20.64 -15.27
CA LEU A 253 -19.21 21.22 -14.23
C LEU A 253 -19.72 22.62 -13.89
N SER A 254 -19.98 22.86 -12.60
CA SER A 254 -20.46 24.17 -12.11
C SER A 254 -19.35 25.01 -11.47
N ASN A 255 -18.25 24.38 -11.04
CA ASN A 255 -17.14 25.02 -10.37
C ASN A 255 -16.07 25.45 -11.39
N ASP A 256 -15.67 26.72 -11.35
CA ASP A 256 -14.69 27.27 -12.27
C ASP A 256 -13.27 26.70 -12.08
N ILE A 257 -12.89 26.31 -10.86
CA ILE A 257 -11.60 25.67 -10.58
C ILE A 257 -11.54 24.30 -11.29
N ASP A 258 -12.62 23.53 -11.22
CA ASP A 258 -12.73 22.22 -11.88
C ASP A 258 -12.67 22.36 -13.40
N LYS A 259 -13.34 23.39 -13.96
CA LYS A 259 -13.29 23.68 -15.39
C LYS A 259 -11.87 24.04 -15.84
N GLN A 260 -11.18 24.94 -15.12
CA GLN A 260 -9.81 25.34 -15.44
C GLN A 260 -8.86 24.14 -15.39
N MET A 261 -9.04 23.22 -14.43
CA MET A 261 -8.26 22.00 -14.35
C MET A 261 -8.45 21.14 -15.61
N ILE A 262 -9.70 20.90 -16.02
CA ILE A 262 -10.02 20.12 -17.22
C ILE A 262 -9.53 20.82 -18.49
N GLN A 263 -9.75 22.12 -18.63
CA GLN A 263 -9.22 22.92 -19.76
C GLN A 263 -7.70 22.79 -19.90
N GLY A 264 -6.98 22.67 -18.77
CA GLY A 264 -5.53 22.55 -18.76
C GLY A 264 -4.99 21.21 -19.26
N ILE A 265 -5.81 20.15 -19.31
CA ILE A 265 -5.44 18.82 -19.78
C ILE A 265 -6.02 18.46 -21.15
N LEU A 266 -7.08 19.15 -21.59
CA LEU A 266 -7.68 18.91 -22.89
C LEU A 266 -6.82 19.49 -24.04
N PRO A 267 -6.86 18.87 -25.23
CA PRO A 267 -6.27 19.45 -26.44
C PRO A 267 -6.82 20.85 -26.75
N GLU A 268 -5.99 21.70 -27.38
CA GLU A 268 -6.36 23.11 -27.64
C GLU A 268 -7.66 23.26 -28.44
N GLY A 269 -7.94 22.36 -29.39
CA GLY A 269 -9.17 22.36 -30.17
C GLY A 269 -10.46 22.14 -29.37
N SER A 270 -10.37 21.56 -28.18
CA SER A 270 -11.52 21.24 -27.33
C SER A 270 -11.76 22.30 -26.24
N LYS A 271 -10.86 23.26 -26.06
CA LYS A 271 -10.95 24.24 -24.97
C LYS A 271 -12.17 25.15 -25.09
N GLY A 272 -12.55 25.56 -26.30
CA GLY A 272 -13.72 26.43 -26.54
C GLY A 272 -15.06 25.77 -26.19
N ILE A 273 -15.13 24.42 -26.20
CA ILE A 273 -16.37 23.70 -25.84
C ILE A 273 -16.61 23.75 -24.34
N MET A 274 -15.55 23.89 -23.54
CA MET A 274 -15.65 23.94 -22.07
C MET A 274 -16.47 25.13 -21.55
N ASP A 275 -16.62 26.17 -22.33
CA ASP A 275 -17.43 27.36 -21.95
C ASP A 275 -18.93 27.01 -21.88
N SER A 276 -19.37 26.00 -22.63
CA SER A 276 -20.75 25.51 -22.64
C SER A 276 -21.05 24.38 -21.64
N VAL A 277 -20.05 23.81 -20.97
CA VAL A 277 -20.25 22.68 -20.03
C VAL A 277 -21.19 23.00 -18.87
N ASN A 278 -21.31 24.28 -18.49
CA ASN A 278 -22.27 24.75 -17.48
C ASN A 278 -23.72 24.57 -17.90
N LEU A 279 -23.98 24.62 -19.21
CA LEU A 279 -25.30 24.54 -19.80
C LEU A 279 -25.77 23.11 -20.04
N PHE A 280 -24.88 22.14 -19.80
CA PHE A 280 -25.19 20.71 -19.99
C PHE A 280 -26.35 20.30 -19.10
N ARG A 281 -27.28 19.53 -19.69
CA ARG A 281 -28.35 18.85 -18.97
C ARG A 281 -27.84 17.57 -18.34
N PRO A 282 -28.57 16.96 -17.40
CA PRO A 282 -28.26 15.63 -16.92
C PRO A 282 -28.15 14.64 -18.09
N GLY A 283 -26.96 14.00 -18.23
CA GLY A 283 -26.69 13.05 -19.32
C GLY A 283 -25.94 13.64 -20.52
N ASP A 284 -25.87 14.98 -20.66
CA ASP A 284 -25.02 15.59 -21.68
C ASP A 284 -23.53 15.45 -21.29
N CYS A 285 -22.66 15.17 -22.26
CA CYS A 285 -21.22 15.06 -22.05
C CYS A 285 -20.42 15.59 -23.25
N LEU A 286 -19.19 15.96 -22.99
CA LEU A 286 -18.13 16.21 -23.95
C LEU A 286 -17.20 15.01 -23.99
#